data_684aaa2eef6b0c837b52b66ce136e13f
#
_entry.id   684aaa2eef6b0c837b52b66ce136e13f
#
_cell.length_a   1.000
_cell.length_b   1.000
_cell.length_c   1.000
_cell.angle_alpha   90.00
_cell.angle_beta   90.00
_cell.angle_gamma   90.00
#
_symmetry.space_group_name_H-M   'P 1'
#
loop_
_entity.id
_entity.type
_entity.pdbx_description
1 polymer ?
#
loop_
_entity_poly.entity_id
_entity_poly.type
_entity_poly.pdbx_seq_one_letter_code
_entity_poly.pdbx_strand_id
1 'polypeptide(L)'
;AATNWNDVNSALTSVEPGTGRVIAMAQNTELGSPADANDHSKTEYNYNVDSAYGGTRGFQPGSTFKPIILAQWLISGRGANATVNGTQLFWPTSFGWNAKCYEGGKYYYTGQPNGWSYKNAVNGGLTYGTAAYGIRQSLNSYLYGMLSQIDLCDVHDLSIKMHALDGTGEPLHSIPDLGTNIGGTKYGISPLTSASMYAIFASEGKYCTPRPIEKITKTNG
;
A
#
# COMPACT_ATOMS: atom_id res chain seq x y z
N ALA A 1 -1.43 -30.89 0.71
CA ALA A 1 -1.64 -29.86 -0.32
C ALA A 1 -2.75 -28.94 0.16
N ALA A 2 -2.52 -27.63 0.17
CA ALA A 2 -3.56 -26.67 0.48
C ALA A 2 -4.58 -26.76 -0.65
N THR A 3 -5.82 -27.09 -0.31
CA THR A 3 -6.93 -27.09 -1.27
C THR A 3 -7.18 -25.65 -1.72
N ASN A 4 -7.08 -25.41 -3.00
CA ASN A 4 -7.37 -24.10 -3.59
C ASN A 4 -8.88 -23.86 -3.48
N TRP A 5 -9.30 -23.01 -2.54
CA TRP A 5 -10.71 -22.72 -2.31
C TRP A 5 -11.20 -21.79 -3.42
N ASN A 6 -12.14 -22.26 -4.24
CA ASN A 6 -12.79 -21.50 -5.33
C ASN A 6 -11.80 -20.87 -6.33
N ASP A 7 -10.72 -21.56 -6.69
CA ASP A 7 -9.69 -21.08 -7.62
C ASP A 7 -9.04 -19.73 -7.22
N VAL A 8 -9.06 -19.41 -5.94
CA VAL A 8 -8.42 -18.21 -5.40
C VAL A 8 -6.99 -18.54 -4.99
N ASN A 9 -6.04 -17.86 -5.63
CA ASN A 9 -4.64 -17.94 -5.24
C ASN A 9 -4.38 -17.07 -4.01
N SER A 10 -3.51 -17.56 -3.12
CA SER A 10 -3.08 -16.84 -1.93
C SER A 10 -1.59 -16.98 -1.71
N ALA A 11 -1.00 -15.94 -1.14
CA ALA A 11 0.42 -15.90 -0.80
C ALA A 11 0.62 -15.22 0.57
N LEU A 12 1.66 -15.63 1.28
CA LEU A 12 2.02 -15.09 2.58
C LEU A 12 3.53 -14.92 2.66
N THR A 13 3.96 -13.75 3.12
CA THR A 13 5.36 -13.47 3.43
C THR A 13 5.49 -12.95 4.85
N SER A 14 6.53 -13.41 5.56
CA SER A 14 6.93 -12.91 6.87
C SER A 14 8.35 -12.38 6.81
N VAL A 15 8.56 -11.14 7.28
CA VAL A 15 9.85 -10.46 7.36
C VAL A 15 10.11 -10.07 8.79
N GLU A 16 11.36 -10.27 9.26
CA GLU A 16 11.79 -9.86 10.59
C GLU A 16 12.08 -8.35 10.61
N PRO A 17 11.35 -7.56 11.42
CA PRO A 17 11.62 -6.13 11.56
C PRO A 17 13.05 -5.85 12.06
N GLY A 18 13.64 -4.78 11.57
CA GLY A 18 14.96 -4.33 11.98
C GLY A 18 16.14 -5.09 11.33
N THR A 19 15.89 -6.24 10.69
CA THR A 19 16.92 -7.03 10.00
C THR A 19 16.65 -7.24 8.51
N GLY A 20 15.39 -7.22 8.09
CA GLY A 20 14.96 -7.54 6.73
C GLY A 20 15.02 -9.04 6.39
N ARG A 21 15.31 -9.91 7.37
CA ARG A 21 15.38 -11.35 7.16
C ARG A 21 14.02 -11.91 6.78
N VAL A 22 13.93 -12.60 5.64
CA VAL A 22 12.71 -13.29 5.22
C VAL A 22 12.60 -14.58 6.04
N ILE A 23 11.59 -14.65 6.92
CA ILE A 23 11.37 -15.77 7.81
C ILE A 23 10.59 -16.88 7.12
N ALA A 24 9.60 -16.50 6.31
CA ALA A 24 8.77 -17.47 5.57
C ALA A 24 8.18 -16.83 4.32
N MET A 25 8.03 -17.65 3.30
CA MET A 25 7.21 -17.41 2.12
C MET A 25 6.40 -18.65 1.83
N ALA A 26 5.12 -18.50 1.55
CA ALA A 26 4.23 -19.59 1.17
C ALA A 26 3.21 -19.11 0.15
N GLN A 27 2.76 -20.02 -0.70
CA GLN A 27 1.61 -19.84 -1.60
C GLN A 27 0.85 -21.16 -1.72
N ASN A 28 -0.42 -21.09 -2.09
CA ASN A 28 -1.28 -22.28 -2.21
C ASN A 28 -1.21 -22.95 -3.59
N THR A 29 -0.32 -22.51 -4.46
CA THR A 29 -0.04 -23.10 -5.78
C THR A 29 1.38 -23.65 -5.81
N GLU A 30 1.59 -24.76 -6.51
CA GLU A 30 2.93 -25.29 -6.76
C GLU A 30 3.65 -24.47 -7.84
N LEU A 31 4.96 -24.29 -7.67
CA LEU A 31 5.77 -23.65 -8.70
C LEU A 31 6.05 -24.65 -9.83
N GLY A 32 5.66 -24.30 -11.05
CA GLY A 32 5.81 -25.14 -12.23
C GLY A 32 4.86 -24.71 -13.34
N SER A 33 5.07 -25.24 -14.55
CA SER A 33 4.19 -24.94 -15.68
C SER A 33 2.83 -25.63 -15.51
N PRO A 34 1.71 -24.88 -15.61
CA PRO A 34 0.37 -25.45 -15.66
C PRO A 34 0.24 -26.42 -16.84
N ALA A 35 -0.52 -27.50 -16.66
CA ALA A 35 -0.78 -28.47 -17.74
C ALA A 35 -1.63 -27.87 -18.87
N ASP A 36 -2.58 -27.00 -18.49
CA ASP A 36 -3.42 -26.22 -19.40
C ASP A 36 -3.94 -24.95 -18.68
N ALA A 37 -4.74 -24.15 -19.38
CA ALA A 37 -5.27 -22.88 -18.85
C ALA A 37 -6.23 -23.04 -17.64
N ASN A 38 -6.72 -24.25 -17.36
CA ASN A 38 -7.62 -24.53 -16.23
C ASN A 38 -6.87 -25.20 -15.07
N ASP A 39 -5.57 -25.48 -15.22
CA ASP A 39 -4.75 -26.02 -14.12
C ASP A 39 -4.31 -24.88 -13.19
N HIS A 40 -5.16 -24.58 -12.22
CA HIS A 40 -4.89 -23.58 -11.18
C HIS A 40 -4.05 -24.13 -10.01
N SER A 41 -3.61 -25.39 -10.06
CA SER A 41 -2.75 -25.99 -9.04
C SER A 41 -1.28 -25.56 -9.16
N LYS A 42 -0.86 -25.13 -10.35
CA LYS A 42 0.51 -24.72 -10.67
C LYS A 42 0.59 -23.30 -11.20
N THR A 43 1.75 -22.69 -11.02
CA THR A 43 2.08 -21.37 -11.54
C THR A 43 3.57 -21.25 -11.80
N GLU A 44 3.95 -20.49 -12.82
CA GLU A 44 5.35 -20.13 -13.10
C GLU A 44 5.81 -18.93 -12.24
N TYR A 45 4.89 -18.31 -11.48
CA TYR A 45 5.16 -17.10 -10.70
C TYR A 45 5.24 -17.40 -9.20
N ASN A 46 6.22 -16.77 -8.55
CA ASN A 46 6.21 -16.63 -7.10
C ASN A 46 5.35 -15.43 -6.72
N TYR A 47 4.14 -15.65 -6.24
CA TYR A 47 3.20 -14.59 -5.87
C TYR A 47 3.67 -13.71 -4.71
N ASN A 48 4.74 -14.11 -3.99
CA ASN A 48 5.26 -13.35 -2.87
C ASN A 48 6.19 -12.20 -3.26
N VAL A 49 6.70 -12.17 -4.49
CA VAL A 49 7.77 -11.24 -4.91
C VAL A 49 7.38 -10.44 -6.15
N ASP A 50 8.14 -9.39 -6.42
CA ASP A 50 7.96 -8.53 -7.59
C ASP A 50 8.42 -9.23 -8.88
N SER A 51 8.00 -8.70 -10.02
CA SER A 51 8.28 -9.28 -11.34
C SER A 51 9.78 -9.44 -11.63
N ALA A 52 10.62 -8.55 -11.12
CA ALA A 52 12.08 -8.63 -11.25
C ALA A 52 12.69 -9.87 -10.58
N TYR A 53 11.96 -10.51 -9.66
CA TYR A 53 12.39 -11.70 -8.93
C TYR A 53 11.58 -12.96 -9.30
N GLY A 54 10.99 -12.98 -10.48
CA GLY A 54 10.17 -14.10 -10.93
C GLY A 54 8.76 -14.13 -10.35
N GLY A 55 8.30 -12.99 -9.86
CA GLY A 55 6.95 -12.80 -9.34
C GLY A 55 6.01 -12.14 -10.33
N THR A 56 5.00 -11.49 -9.80
CA THR A 56 3.95 -10.80 -10.55
C THR A 56 4.07 -9.28 -10.45
N ARG A 57 3.15 -8.56 -11.09
CA ARG A 57 3.01 -7.10 -10.92
C ARG A 57 2.32 -6.72 -9.61
N GLY A 58 2.21 -7.66 -8.67
CA GLY A 58 1.64 -7.47 -7.34
C GLY A 58 0.12 -7.50 -7.30
N PHE A 59 -0.41 -7.25 -6.11
CA PHE A 59 -1.85 -7.23 -5.80
C PHE A 59 -2.25 -5.84 -5.32
N GLN A 60 -3.50 -5.46 -5.56
CA GLN A 60 -4.01 -4.17 -5.09
C GLN A 60 -3.86 -4.06 -3.57
N PRO A 61 -3.11 -3.09 -3.04
CA PRO A 61 -2.92 -2.95 -1.60
C PRO A 61 -4.21 -2.57 -0.87
N GLY A 62 -5.12 -1.86 -1.54
CA GLY A 62 -6.33 -1.39 -0.91
C GLY A 62 -6.02 -0.60 0.36
N SER A 63 -6.84 -0.79 1.39
CA SER A 63 -6.71 -0.08 2.67
C SER A 63 -5.41 -0.34 3.44
N THR A 64 -4.59 -1.31 3.04
CA THR A 64 -3.27 -1.51 3.65
C THR A 64 -2.30 -0.36 3.35
N PHE A 65 -2.60 0.51 2.38
CA PHE A 65 -1.82 1.72 2.11
C PHE A 65 -2.09 2.85 3.14
N LYS A 66 -3.24 2.88 3.79
CA LYS A 66 -3.66 3.97 4.70
C LYS A 66 -2.70 4.28 5.87
N PRO A 67 -1.99 3.33 6.48
CA PRO A 67 -1.01 3.62 7.51
C PRO A 67 0.11 4.58 7.07
N ILE A 68 0.46 4.63 5.79
CA ILE A 68 1.42 5.63 5.26
C ILE A 68 0.84 7.04 5.40
N ILE A 69 -0.45 7.20 5.10
CA ILE A 69 -1.13 8.50 5.24
C ILE A 69 -1.16 8.94 6.72
N LEU A 70 -1.44 8.00 7.63
CA LEU A 70 -1.39 8.28 9.06
C LEU A 70 0.05 8.64 9.51
N ALA A 71 1.05 7.95 9.00
CA ALA A 71 2.45 8.29 9.29
C ALA A 71 2.78 9.72 8.86
N GLN A 72 2.40 10.11 7.62
CA GLN A 72 2.61 11.48 7.15
C GLN A 72 1.80 12.52 7.96
N TRP A 73 0.59 12.17 8.38
CA TRP A 73 -0.20 12.98 9.29
C TRP A 73 0.56 13.27 10.60
N LEU A 74 1.14 12.24 11.22
CA LEU A 74 1.92 12.37 12.45
C LEU A 74 3.23 13.16 12.22
N ILE A 75 3.95 12.89 11.13
CA ILE A 75 5.18 13.61 10.73
C ILE A 75 4.89 15.11 10.53
N SER A 76 3.71 15.46 10.01
CA SER A 76 3.29 16.86 9.85
C SER A 76 2.96 17.59 11.16
N GLY A 77 3.21 16.95 12.32
CA GLY A 77 3.00 17.52 13.66
C GLY A 77 1.59 17.38 14.20
N ARG A 78 0.72 16.62 13.53
CA ARG A 78 -0.66 16.40 14.01
C ARG A 78 -0.73 15.16 14.88
N GLY A 79 -1.56 15.19 15.92
CA GLY A 79 -1.76 14.03 16.80
C GLY A 79 -2.69 12.98 16.21
N ALA A 80 -2.52 11.72 16.61
CA ALA A 80 -3.44 10.64 16.27
C ALA A 80 -4.88 10.90 16.77
N ASN A 81 -5.01 11.65 17.87
CA ASN A 81 -6.29 12.05 18.46
C ASN A 81 -6.82 13.40 17.93
N ALA A 82 -6.12 14.02 16.96
CA ALA A 82 -6.63 15.24 16.33
C ALA A 82 -7.91 14.96 15.56
N THR A 83 -8.84 15.92 15.64
CA THR A 83 -10.14 15.82 14.99
C THR A 83 -10.01 15.95 13.48
N VAL A 84 -10.66 15.04 12.77
CA VAL A 84 -10.76 14.98 11.31
C VAL A 84 -12.23 15.08 10.92
N ASN A 85 -12.52 15.83 9.86
CA ASN A 85 -13.83 15.82 9.23
C ASN A 85 -13.98 14.56 8.36
N GLY A 86 -14.73 13.58 8.84
CA GLY A 86 -15.07 12.35 8.11
C GLY A 86 -16.44 12.38 7.43
N THR A 87 -17.06 13.54 7.27
CA THR A 87 -18.43 13.65 6.71
C THR A 87 -18.46 13.73 5.19
N GLN A 88 -17.37 14.13 4.54
CA GLN A 88 -17.30 14.34 3.11
C GLN A 88 -17.06 13.03 2.36
N LEU A 89 -17.79 12.83 1.26
CA LEU A 89 -17.60 11.74 0.29
C LEU A 89 -17.34 12.27 -1.13
N PHE A 90 -17.20 13.58 -1.26
CA PHE A 90 -17.01 14.26 -2.53
C PHE A 90 -16.16 15.52 -2.36
N TRP A 91 -15.26 15.75 -3.31
CA TRP A 91 -14.41 16.93 -3.40
C TRP A 91 -14.51 17.50 -4.83
N PRO A 92 -15.01 18.73 -5.00
CA PRO A 92 -15.20 19.30 -6.33
C PRO A 92 -13.88 19.56 -7.05
N THR A 93 -13.89 19.69 -8.37
CA THR A 93 -12.70 20.04 -9.19
C THR A 93 -12.05 21.37 -8.76
N SER A 94 -12.82 22.27 -8.15
CA SER A 94 -12.31 23.54 -7.60
C SER A 94 -11.54 23.39 -6.28
N PHE A 95 -11.57 22.21 -5.64
CA PHE A 95 -10.83 21.99 -4.41
C PHE A 95 -9.34 21.80 -4.71
N GLY A 96 -8.52 22.72 -4.21
CA GLY A 96 -7.05 22.67 -4.34
C GLY A 96 -6.42 21.87 -3.20
N TRP A 97 -6.00 20.63 -3.48
CA TRP A 97 -5.21 19.82 -2.56
C TRP A 97 -3.83 20.45 -2.38
N ASN A 98 -3.31 20.49 -1.14
CA ASN A 98 -1.94 20.94 -0.92
C ASN A 98 -0.96 20.00 -1.63
N ALA A 99 -0.11 20.52 -2.49
CA ALA A 99 0.84 19.75 -3.28
C ALA A 99 1.99 20.66 -3.72
N LYS A 100 2.99 20.84 -2.85
CA LYS A 100 4.12 21.76 -3.04
C LYS A 100 4.96 21.47 -4.28
N CYS A 101 4.92 20.27 -4.81
CA CYS A 101 5.61 19.86 -6.03
C CYS A 101 4.84 20.23 -7.32
N TYR A 102 3.64 20.84 -7.19
CA TYR A 102 2.88 21.41 -8.31
C TYR A 102 3.00 22.92 -8.34
N GLU A 103 2.86 23.49 -9.54
CA GLU A 103 2.84 24.94 -9.73
C GLU A 103 1.75 25.59 -8.87
N GLY A 104 2.08 26.66 -8.17
CA GLY A 104 1.19 27.30 -7.21
C GLY A 104 0.93 26.53 -5.92
N GLY A 105 1.61 25.40 -5.66
CA GLY A 105 1.50 24.61 -4.44
C GLY A 105 0.18 23.86 -4.27
N LYS A 106 -0.60 23.71 -5.36
CA LYS A 106 -1.91 23.07 -5.33
C LYS A 106 -2.06 22.07 -6.48
N TYR A 107 -2.71 20.96 -6.17
CA TYR A 107 -3.18 20.01 -7.16
C TYR A 107 -4.71 20.08 -7.26
N TYR A 108 -5.24 20.18 -8.48
CA TYR A 108 -6.67 20.16 -8.79
C TYR A 108 -7.00 18.88 -9.54
N TYR A 109 -7.92 18.08 -9.00
CA TYR A 109 -8.29 16.79 -9.59
C TYR A 109 -9.12 16.97 -10.85
N THR A 110 -8.68 16.37 -11.96
CA THR A 110 -9.32 16.46 -13.29
C THR A 110 -9.78 15.11 -13.85
N GLY A 111 -9.62 14.03 -13.09
CA GLY A 111 -9.91 12.67 -13.56
C GLY A 111 -11.39 12.35 -13.75
N GLN A 112 -12.30 13.18 -13.19
CA GLN A 112 -13.75 13.08 -13.38
C GLN A 112 -14.33 14.49 -13.53
N PRO A 113 -15.41 14.68 -14.33
CA PRO A 113 -15.94 16.00 -14.70
C PRO A 113 -16.35 16.89 -13.51
N ASN A 114 -16.88 16.29 -12.43
CA ASN A 114 -17.41 17.04 -11.29
C ASN A 114 -16.45 17.09 -10.09
N GLY A 115 -15.43 16.22 -10.05
CA GLY A 115 -14.49 16.10 -8.94
C GLY A 115 -14.30 14.67 -8.48
N TRP A 116 -13.62 14.51 -7.34
CA TRP A 116 -13.31 13.21 -6.74
C TRP A 116 -14.42 12.73 -5.82
N SER A 117 -15.00 11.58 -6.10
CA SER A 117 -16.03 10.93 -5.30
C SER A 117 -15.61 9.51 -4.91
N TYR A 118 -16.01 9.07 -3.73
CA TYR A 118 -15.69 7.75 -3.17
C TYR A 118 -16.75 7.34 -2.14
N LYS A 119 -16.66 6.10 -1.67
CA LYS A 119 -17.51 5.55 -0.61
C LYS A 119 -16.67 4.94 0.50
N ASN A 120 -17.19 4.88 1.71
CA ASN A 120 -16.68 3.98 2.73
C ASN A 120 -17.10 2.53 2.36
N ALA A 121 -16.25 1.55 2.70
CA ALA A 121 -16.57 0.14 2.47
C ALA A 121 -17.71 -0.34 3.39
N VAL A 122 -17.89 0.31 4.54
CA VAL A 122 -18.98 0.06 5.48
C VAL A 122 -19.94 1.25 5.52
N ASN A 123 -21.21 0.97 5.76
CA ASN A 123 -22.20 2.02 5.95
C ASN A 123 -21.97 2.76 7.27
N GLY A 124 -22.08 4.09 7.26
CA GLY A 124 -21.89 4.93 8.44
C GLY A 124 -20.51 5.56 8.54
N GLY A 125 -20.18 6.06 9.72
CA GLY A 125 -18.89 6.73 9.99
C GLY A 125 -18.76 8.13 9.42
N LEU A 126 -19.85 8.75 8.91
CA LEU A 126 -19.85 10.11 8.40
C LEU A 126 -20.02 11.12 9.54
N THR A 127 -18.97 11.25 10.35
CA THR A 127 -18.96 12.14 11.53
C THR A 127 -17.61 12.84 11.65
N TYR A 128 -17.51 13.78 12.57
CA TYR A 128 -16.24 14.27 13.08
C TYR A 128 -15.71 13.26 14.11
N GLY A 129 -14.42 12.97 14.05
CA GLY A 129 -13.77 12.03 14.98
C GLY A 129 -12.26 12.10 14.87
N THR A 130 -11.54 11.22 15.55
CA THR A 130 -10.07 11.24 15.55
C THR A 130 -9.48 10.57 14.30
N ALA A 131 -8.28 11.01 13.91
CA ALA A 131 -7.52 10.34 12.85
C ALA A 131 -7.34 8.82 13.13
N ALA A 132 -7.00 8.47 14.38
CA ALA A 132 -6.88 7.08 14.82
C ALA A 132 -8.18 6.30 14.66
N TYR A 133 -9.33 6.89 14.98
CA TYR A 133 -10.63 6.26 14.76
C TYR A 133 -10.86 5.97 13.29
N GLY A 134 -10.66 6.97 12.42
CA GLY A 134 -10.87 6.82 10.97
C GLY A 134 -10.00 5.72 10.35
N ILE A 135 -8.72 5.64 10.73
CA ILE A 135 -7.80 4.61 10.24
C ILE A 135 -8.18 3.24 10.80
N ARG A 136 -8.49 3.13 12.11
CA ARG A 136 -8.91 1.87 12.74
C ARG A 136 -10.17 1.29 12.10
N GLN A 137 -11.13 2.14 11.72
CA GLN A 137 -12.35 1.76 11.04
C GLN A 137 -12.19 1.68 9.51
N SER A 138 -10.98 1.96 9.01
CA SER A 138 -10.68 1.95 7.58
C SER A 138 -11.58 2.86 6.74
N LEU A 139 -12.00 4.00 7.29
CA LEU A 139 -12.93 4.93 6.64
C LEU A 139 -12.21 5.81 5.60
N ASN A 140 -12.64 5.72 4.34
CA ASN A 140 -12.11 6.55 3.26
C ASN A 140 -12.40 8.04 3.51
N SER A 141 -13.56 8.37 4.10
CA SER A 141 -13.94 9.75 4.40
C SER A 141 -12.97 10.43 5.37
N TYR A 142 -12.49 9.72 6.39
CA TYR A 142 -11.46 10.23 7.29
C TYR A 142 -10.09 10.34 6.61
N LEU A 143 -9.75 9.39 5.74
CA LEU A 143 -8.51 9.43 4.99
C LEU A 143 -8.42 10.71 4.15
N TYR A 144 -9.46 11.01 3.35
CA TYR A 144 -9.48 12.23 2.54
C TYR A 144 -9.65 13.49 3.40
N GLY A 145 -10.31 13.40 4.55
CA GLY A 145 -10.32 14.47 5.55
C GLY A 145 -8.92 14.79 6.11
N MET A 146 -8.05 13.80 6.28
CA MET A 146 -6.63 14.00 6.62
C MET A 146 -5.85 14.55 5.43
N LEU A 147 -6.00 13.97 4.23
CA LEU A 147 -5.29 14.39 3.02
C LEU A 147 -5.60 15.84 2.65
N SER A 148 -6.80 16.35 2.94
CA SER A 148 -7.14 17.77 2.71
C SER A 148 -6.34 18.74 3.56
N GLN A 149 -5.65 18.27 4.59
CA GLN A 149 -4.92 19.07 5.57
C GLN A 149 -3.40 18.87 5.52
N ILE A 150 -2.90 17.87 4.81
CA ILE A 150 -1.47 17.59 4.64
C ILE A 150 -1.08 17.77 3.17
N ASP A 151 0.21 17.77 2.88
CA ASP A 151 0.73 17.93 1.53
C ASP A 151 0.82 16.57 0.82
N LEU A 152 0.23 16.44 -0.36
CA LEU A 152 0.24 15.19 -1.14
C LEU A 152 1.64 14.80 -1.60
N CYS A 153 2.52 15.78 -1.85
CA CYS A 153 3.90 15.50 -2.25
C CYS A 153 4.69 14.89 -1.10
N ASP A 154 4.41 15.31 0.15
CA ASP A 154 5.02 14.69 1.32
C ASP A 154 4.56 13.24 1.53
N VAL A 155 3.29 12.95 1.22
CA VAL A 155 2.78 11.55 1.21
C VAL A 155 3.50 10.72 0.16
N HIS A 156 3.66 11.26 -1.04
CA HIS A 156 4.38 10.61 -2.14
C HIS A 156 5.83 10.33 -1.74
N ASP A 157 6.55 11.34 -1.27
CA ASP A 157 7.95 11.23 -0.86
C ASP A 157 8.13 10.23 0.31
N LEU A 158 7.19 10.22 1.27
CA LEU A 158 7.20 9.24 2.36
C LEU A 158 6.99 7.82 1.82
N SER A 159 6.05 7.62 0.89
CA SER A 159 5.80 6.31 0.31
C SER A 159 7.04 5.74 -0.39
N ILE A 160 7.80 6.59 -1.10
CA ILE A 160 9.07 6.21 -1.72
C ILE A 160 10.12 5.86 -0.65
N LYS A 161 10.27 6.70 0.39
CA LYS A 161 11.19 6.43 1.52
C LYS A 161 10.86 5.14 2.25
N MET A 162 9.59 4.76 2.31
CA MET A 162 9.13 3.49 2.88
C MET A 162 9.23 2.32 1.88
N HIS A 163 9.82 2.53 0.70
CA HIS A 163 9.92 1.53 -0.35
C HIS A 163 8.56 0.93 -0.74
N ALA A 164 7.50 1.76 -0.73
CA ALA A 164 6.20 1.39 -1.26
C ALA A 164 6.24 1.42 -2.80
N LEU A 165 6.85 0.40 -3.38
CA LEU A 165 6.99 0.22 -4.82
C LEU A 165 5.96 -0.80 -5.30
N ASP A 166 5.52 -0.64 -6.55
CA ASP A 166 4.68 -1.64 -7.19
C ASP A 166 5.50 -2.86 -7.65
N GLY A 167 4.83 -3.91 -8.12
CA GLY A 167 5.48 -5.13 -8.58
C GLY A 167 6.38 -4.97 -9.82
N THR A 168 6.48 -3.77 -10.39
CA THR A 168 7.43 -3.42 -11.47
C THR A 168 8.62 -2.61 -10.98
N GLY A 169 8.60 -2.20 -9.70
CA GLY A 169 9.65 -1.39 -9.08
C GLY A 169 9.42 0.13 -9.15
N GLU A 170 8.26 0.56 -9.67
CA GLU A 170 7.90 1.98 -9.74
C GLU A 170 7.16 2.43 -8.47
N PRO A 171 7.16 3.73 -8.14
CA PRO A 171 6.41 4.24 -7.00
C PRO A 171 4.94 3.85 -7.04
N LEU A 172 4.45 3.25 -5.95
CA LEU A 172 3.07 2.80 -5.82
C LEU A 172 2.08 3.98 -5.76
N HIS A 173 2.47 5.07 -5.10
CA HIS A 173 1.63 6.26 -4.94
C HIS A 173 1.82 7.24 -6.08
N SER A 174 0.70 7.78 -6.60
CA SER A 174 0.68 8.83 -7.61
C SER A 174 -0.21 9.98 -7.17
N ILE A 175 0.29 11.21 -7.24
CA ILE A 175 -0.47 12.40 -6.84
C ILE A 175 -1.65 12.67 -7.78
N PRO A 176 -1.49 12.59 -9.13
CA PRO A 176 -2.60 12.82 -10.05
C PRO A 176 -3.75 11.83 -9.90
N ASP A 177 -3.50 10.65 -9.35
CA ASP A 177 -4.51 9.64 -9.07
C ASP A 177 -4.81 9.58 -7.57
N LEU A 178 -5.84 10.30 -7.14
CA LEU A 178 -6.30 10.28 -5.75
C LEU A 178 -6.70 8.87 -5.28
N GLY A 179 -7.06 7.96 -6.19
CA GLY A 179 -7.40 6.57 -5.89
C GLY A 179 -6.22 5.80 -5.28
N THR A 180 -4.97 6.18 -5.57
CA THR A 180 -3.79 5.52 -5.00
C THR A 180 -3.72 5.65 -3.47
N ASN A 181 -4.30 6.70 -2.90
CA ASN A 181 -4.36 6.90 -1.45
C ASN A 181 -5.21 5.85 -0.70
N ILE A 182 -6.14 5.22 -1.40
CA ILE A 182 -6.94 4.09 -0.89
C ILE A 182 -6.50 2.75 -1.46
N GLY A 183 -5.31 2.73 -2.09
CA GLY A 183 -4.69 1.55 -2.66
C GLY A 183 -5.29 1.08 -3.99
N GLY A 184 -5.96 1.97 -4.72
CA GLY A 184 -6.32 1.76 -6.12
C GLY A 184 -5.16 2.15 -7.02
N THR A 185 -4.33 1.21 -7.42
CA THR A 185 -3.08 1.44 -8.15
C THR A 185 -3.10 0.75 -9.52
N LYS A 186 -2.31 1.24 -10.47
CA LYS A 186 -2.19 0.63 -11.80
C LYS A 186 -1.64 -0.79 -11.72
N TYR A 187 -0.56 -0.96 -10.97
CA TYR A 187 0.02 -2.24 -10.60
C TYR A 187 -0.08 -2.40 -9.09
N GLY A 188 -0.03 -3.63 -8.61
CA GLY A 188 -0.15 -3.92 -7.20
C GLY A 188 1.19 -3.91 -6.46
N ILE A 189 1.15 -4.24 -5.19
CA ILE A 189 2.32 -4.45 -4.34
C ILE A 189 2.50 -5.94 -4.07
N SER A 190 3.75 -6.42 -4.01
CA SER A 190 3.99 -7.80 -3.61
C SER A 190 3.83 -8.00 -2.09
N PRO A 191 3.48 -9.21 -1.63
CA PRO A 191 3.47 -9.53 -0.21
C PRO A 191 4.82 -9.22 0.48
N LEU A 192 5.96 -9.47 -0.19
CA LEU A 192 7.29 -9.16 0.35
C LEU A 192 7.49 -7.66 0.56
N THR A 193 7.18 -6.85 -0.46
CA THR A 193 7.29 -5.39 -0.38
C THR A 193 6.34 -4.84 0.68
N SER A 194 5.09 -5.34 0.74
CA SER A 194 4.12 -4.96 1.77
C SER A 194 4.60 -5.30 3.18
N ALA A 195 5.09 -6.53 3.41
CA ALA A 195 5.61 -6.95 4.72
C ALA A 195 6.82 -6.11 5.13
N SER A 196 7.74 -5.80 4.19
CA SER A 196 8.93 -4.98 4.45
C SER A 196 8.58 -3.53 4.78
N MET A 197 7.59 -2.97 4.10
CA MET A 197 7.05 -1.64 4.38
C MET A 197 6.44 -1.58 5.79
N TYR A 198 5.66 -2.58 6.18
CA TYR A 198 5.08 -2.64 7.53
C TYR A 198 6.13 -2.89 8.62
N ALA A 199 7.21 -3.62 8.30
CA ALA A 199 8.33 -3.84 9.23
C ALA A 199 9.00 -2.53 9.68
N ILE A 200 8.90 -1.44 8.88
CA ILE A 200 9.41 -0.11 9.25
C ILE A 200 8.74 0.40 10.53
N PHE A 201 7.41 0.23 10.66
CA PHE A 201 6.68 0.65 11.86
C PHE A 201 7.13 -0.12 13.11
N ALA A 202 7.46 -1.41 12.95
CA ALA A 202 7.91 -2.26 14.05
C ALA A 202 9.40 -2.11 14.38
N SER A 203 10.17 -1.39 13.55
CA SER A 203 11.61 -1.14 13.70
C SER A 203 11.95 0.34 13.86
N GLU A 204 11.08 1.10 14.51
CA GLU A 204 11.29 2.52 14.84
C GLU A 204 11.62 3.39 13.61
N GLY A 205 10.98 3.10 12.48
CA GLY A 205 11.17 3.84 11.22
C GLY A 205 12.35 3.37 10.37
N LYS A 206 13.02 2.27 10.73
CA LYS A 206 14.15 1.74 9.97
C LYS A 206 13.70 0.79 8.88
N TYR A 207 14.00 1.10 7.62
CA TYR A 207 13.88 0.16 6.52
C TYR A 207 15.09 -0.79 6.48
N CYS A 208 14.82 -2.08 6.29
CA CYS A 208 15.85 -3.09 6.05
C CYS A 208 15.49 -3.84 4.76
N THR A 209 16.43 -3.87 3.82
CA THR A 209 16.25 -4.59 2.55
C THR A 209 15.94 -6.06 2.83
N PRO A 210 14.89 -6.63 2.22
CA PRO A 210 14.54 -8.03 2.38
C PRO A 210 15.70 -8.93 1.91
N ARG A 211 16.03 -9.93 2.73
CA ARG A 211 17.10 -10.90 2.40
C ARG A 211 16.66 -12.32 2.75
N PRO A 212 16.47 -13.19 1.73
CA PRO A 212 16.10 -14.59 1.94
C PRO A 212 17.28 -15.48 2.27
N ILE A 213 18.52 -15.02 2.01
CA ILE A 213 19.77 -15.78 2.24
C ILE A 213 20.63 -15.02 3.24
N GLU A 214 20.97 -15.65 4.33
CA GLU A 214 21.82 -15.06 5.37
C GLU A 214 23.31 -15.27 5.09
N LYS A 215 23.69 -16.46 4.62
CA LYS A 215 25.09 -16.82 4.39
C LYS A 215 25.22 -17.84 3.27
N ILE A 216 26.20 -17.64 2.41
CA ILE A 216 26.64 -18.62 1.41
C ILE A 216 28.07 -19.05 1.76
N THR A 217 28.28 -20.34 1.95
CA THR A 217 29.62 -20.92 2.18
C THR A 217 29.99 -21.80 1.00
N LYS A 218 31.26 -21.72 0.57
CA LYS A 218 31.81 -22.66 -0.40
C LYS A 218 32.17 -23.97 0.31
N THR A 219 32.10 -25.08 -0.41
CA THR A 219 32.39 -26.43 0.10
C THR A 219 33.87 -26.60 0.54
N ASN A 220 34.77 -25.72 0.09
CA ASN A 220 36.22 -25.81 0.33
C ASN A 220 36.76 -24.65 1.19
N GLY A 221 35.96 -24.00 2.01
CA GLY A 221 36.41 -22.91 2.89
C GLY A 221 35.53 -22.73 4.10
#